data_241eb9244626e77f7ba7e8e45666dfb9
#
_entry.id   241eb9244626e77f7ba7e8e45666dfb9
#
_cell.length_a   1.000
_cell.length_b   1.000
_cell.length_c   1.000
_cell.angle_alpha   90.00
_cell.angle_beta   90.00
_cell.angle_gamma   90.00
#
_symmetry.space_group_name_H-M   'P 1'
#
loop_
_entity.id
_entity.type
_entity.pdbx_description
1 polymer ?
#
loop_
_entity_poly.entity_id
_entity_poly.type
_entity_poly.pdbx_seq_one_letter_code
_entity_poly.pdbx_strand_id
1 'polypeptide(L)'
;MLAIGRGLMASPKLLLLDEPSLGLAPFMVQQIRSIITEIHASGTAVLLVEQNAQMALSVADHGYVLETGKVVLAQPAAQLLQDESVRKFYLGLHEGGERANMGLLRLHRPERRWAI
;
A
#
# COMPACT_ATOMS: atom_id res chain seq x y z
N MET A 1 3.82 15.11 9.20
CA MET A 1 3.63 16.25 8.26
C MET A 1 4.91 17.06 8.07
N LEU A 2 5.58 17.46 9.12
CA LEU A 2 6.84 18.20 9.02
C LEU A 2 7.93 17.42 8.27
N ALA A 3 8.04 16.13 8.51
CA ALA A 3 9.02 15.25 7.84
C ALA A 3 8.82 15.21 6.32
N ILE A 4 7.57 15.16 5.86
CA ILE A 4 7.24 15.20 4.43
C ILE A 4 7.67 16.54 3.82
N GLY A 5 7.36 17.66 4.49
CA GLY A 5 7.79 18.98 4.06
C GLY A 5 9.31 19.13 3.94
N ARG A 6 10.05 18.58 4.91
CA ARG A 6 11.53 18.54 4.87
C ARG A 6 12.05 17.74 3.69
N GLY A 7 11.46 16.58 3.42
CA GLY A 7 11.82 15.78 2.25
C GLY A 7 11.61 16.53 0.93
N LEU A 8 10.51 17.26 0.82
CA LEU A 8 10.16 18.04 -0.38
C LEU A 8 11.09 19.23 -0.62
N MET A 9 11.71 19.78 0.41
CA MET A 9 12.65 20.90 0.27
C MET A 9 13.89 20.54 -0.55
N ALA A 10 14.23 19.26 -0.64
CA ALA A 10 15.34 18.78 -1.48
C ALA A 10 14.96 18.71 -2.98
N SER A 11 13.74 19.03 -3.36
CA SER A 11 13.21 18.90 -4.72
C SER A 11 13.47 17.51 -5.31
N PRO A 12 13.06 16.43 -4.63
CA PRO A 12 13.42 15.07 -5.00
C PRO A 12 12.68 14.63 -6.27
N LYS A 13 13.32 13.73 -7.02
CA LYS A 13 12.66 12.97 -8.11
C LYS A 13 11.85 11.79 -7.58
N LEU A 14 12.27 11.25 -6.44
CA LEU A 14 11.63 10.15 -5.73
C LEU A 14 11.54 10.49 -4.24
N LEU A 15 10.34 10.41 -3.69
CA LEU A 15 10.08 10.56 -2.27
C LEU A 15 9.75 9.18 -1.67
N LEU A 16 10.46 8.82 -0.60
CA LEU A 16 10.23 7.59 0.15
C LEU A 16 9.46 7.91 1.43
N LEU A 17 8.29 7.30 1.60
CA LEU A 17 7.44 7.46 2.79
C LEU A 17 7.24 6.10 3.46
N ASP A 18 7.68 6.00 4.71
CA ASP A 18 7.55 4.78 5.51
C ASP A 18 6.49 4.97 6.58
N GLU A 19 5.37 4.28 6.42
CA GLU A 19 4.22 4.29 7.32
C GLU A 19 3.78 5.70 7.77
N PRO A 20 3.54 6.65 6.84
CA PRO A 20 3.23 8.02 7.20
C PRO A 20 1.90 8.20 7.95
N SER A 21 0.99 7.23 7.86
CA SER A 21 -0.30 7.26 8.56
C SER A 21 -0.29 6.60 9.95
N LEU A 22 0.84 5.99 10.35
CA LEU A 22 0.93 5.25 11.60
C LEU A 22 0.60 6.13 12.82
N GLY A 23 -0.33 5.65 13.64
CA GLY A 23 -0.73 6.32 14.88
C GLY A 23 -1.59 7.58 14.68
N LEU A 24 -2.00 7.90 13.46
CA LEU A 24 -2.82 9.07 13.16
C LEU A 24 -4.32 8.77 13.21
N ALA A 25 -5.09 9.78 13.63
CA ALA A 25 -6.54 9.74 13.56
C ALA A 25 -7.03 9.70 12.10
N PRO A 26 -8.23 9.15 11.82
CA PRO A 26 -8.76 9.04 10.45
C PRO A 26 -8.75 10.33 9.65
N PHE A 27 -9.04 11.46 10.30
CA PHE A 27 -8.99 12.77 9.66
C PHE A 27 -7.58 13.13 9.16
N MET A 28 -6.55 12.85 9.96
CA MET A 28 -5.15 13.09 9.59
C MET A 28 -4.68 12.15 8.48
N VAL A 29 -5.17 10.92 8.46
CA VAL A 29 -4.90 9.96 7.37
C VAL A 29 -5.43 10.50 6.04
N GLN A 30 -6.62 11.11 6.02
CA GLN A 30 -7.17 11.73 4.82
C GLN A 30 -6.32 12.92 4.35
N GLN A 31 -5.77 13.70 5.25
CA GLN A 31 -4.84 14.79 4.90
C GLN A 31 -3.56 14.26 4.26
N ILE A 32 -2.95 13.22 4.84
CA ILE A 32 -1.77 12.55 4.28
C ILE A 32 -2.06 12.03 2.86
N ARG A 33 -3.20 11.40 2.68
CA ARG A 33 -3.63 10.91 1.37
C ARG A 33 -3.71 12.02 0.33
N SER A 34 -4.30 13.15 0.68
CA SER A 34 -4.40 14.32 -0.20
C SER A 34 -3.02 14.87 -0.55
N ILE A 35 -2.13 14.97 0.42
CA ILE A 35 -0.76 15.47 0.23
C ILE A 35 0.01 14.55 -0.72
N ILE A 36 -0.06 13.24 -0.54
CA ILE A 36 0.60 12.27 -1.43
C ILE A 36 0.09 12.39 -2.86
N THR A 37 -1.22 12.54 -3.02
CA THR A 37 -1.84 12.74 -4.35
C THR A 37 -1.33 14.01 -5.03
N GLU A 38 -1.21 15.12 -4.30
CA GLU A 38 -0.67 16.38 -4.82
C GLU A 38 0.80 16.25 -5.21
N ILE A 39 1.61 15.62 -4.39
CA ILE A 39 3.04 15.39 -4.65
C ILE A 39 3.21 14.58 -5.94
N HIS A 40 2.45 13.51 -6.08
CA HIS A 40 2.48 12.69 -7.29
C HIS A 40 2.04 13.48 -8.53
N ALA A 41 0.97 14.24 -8.42
CA ALA A 41 0.48 15.09 -9.52
C ALA A 41 1.50 16.15 -9.96
N SER A 42 2.39 16.59 -9.06
CA SER A 42 3.45 17.56 -9.37
C SER A 42 4.64 16.95 -10.13
N GLY A 43 4.65 15.65 -10.35
CA GLY A 43 5.69 14.93 -11.10
C GLY A 43 6.74 14.21 -10.25
N THR A 44 6.61 14.25 -8.92
CA THR A 44 7.49 13.49 -8.02
C THR A 44 7.01 12.04 -7.93
N ALA A 45 7.89 11.08 -8.18
CA ALA A 45 7.59 9.68 -7.90
C ALA A 45 7.55 9.43 -6.40
N VAL A 46 6.63 8.60 -5.94
CA VAL A 46 6.46 8.27 -4.52
C VAL A 46 6.53 6.77 -4.32
N LEU A 47 7.41 6.32 -3.45
CA LEU A 47 7.41 4.96 -2.91
C LEU A 47 6.81 5.01 -1.51
N LEU A 48 5.61 4.45 -1.36
CA LEU A 48 4.85 4.45 -0.12
C LEU A 48 4.88 3.06 0.50
N VAL A 49 5.35 2.97 1.73
CA VAL A 49 5.26 1.77 2.56
C VAL A 49 4.16 2.01 3.59
N GLU A 50 3.13 1.18 3.58
CA GLU A 50 1.98 1.32 4.45
C GLU A 50 1.43 -0.03 4.91
N GLN A 51 1.08 -0.11 6.17
CA GLN A 51 0.30 -1.22 6.73
C GLN A 51 -1.20 -1.04 6.44
N ASN A 52 -1.66 0.20 6.38
CA ASN A 52 -3.03 0.53 5.98
C ASN A 52 -3.18 0.35 4.46
N ALA A 53 -3.53 -0.87 4.05
CA ALA A 53 -3.64 -1.22 2.64
C ALA A 53 -4.70 -0.42 1.90
N GLN A 54 -5.82 -0.12 2.54
CA GLN A 54 -6.89 0.66 1.92
C GLN A 54 -6.43 2.07 1.57
N MET A 55 -5.73 2.73 2.48
CA MET A 55 -5.14 4.04 2.23
C MET A 55 -4.09 3.99 1.12
N ALA A 56 -3.15 3.05 1.21
CA ALA A 56 -2.08 2.91 0.23
C ALA A 56 -2.61 2.67 -1.18
N LEU A 57 -3.51 1.71 -1.35
CA LEU A 57 -4.06 1.36 -2.65
C LEU A 57 -4.99 2.44 -3.23
N SER A 58 -5.53 3.30 -2.38
CA SER A 58 -6.36 4.42 -2.84
C SER A 58 -5.57 5.51 -3.56
N VAL A 59 -4.27 5.61 -3.33
CA VAL A 59 -3.39 6.64 -3.93
C VAL A 59 -2.35 6.06 -4.87
N ALA A 60 -2.12 4.75 -4.84
CA ALA A 60 -1.08 4.09 -5.63
C ALA A 60 -1.55 3.77 -7.05
N ASP A 61 -0.62 3.78 -7.99
CA ASP A 61 -0.81 3.25 -9.36
C ASP A 61 -0.52 1.75 -9.40
N HIS A 62 0.49 1.32 -8.66
CA HIS A 62 0.96 -0.06 -8.61
C HIS A 62 1.26 -0.45 -7.17
N GLY A 63 0.98 -1.70 -6.81
CA GLY A 63 1.21 -2.20 -5.47
C GLY A 63 2.01 -3.49 -5.41
N TYR A 64 2.79 -3.62 -4.37
CA TYR A 64 3.53 -4.83 -4.00
C TYR A 64 3.10 -5.26 -2.62
N VAL A 65 2.65 -6.50 -2.48
CA VAL A 65 2.31 -7.08 -1.17
C VAL A 65 3.48 -7.91 -0.69
N LEU A 66 4.00 -7.58 0.49
CA LEU A 66 5.10 -8.29 1.12
C LEU A 66 4.60 -9.11 2.30
N GLU A 67 5.06 -10.36 2.36
CA GLU A 67 4.86 -11.23 3.52
C GLU A 67 6.20 -11.88 3.87
N THR A 68 6.59 -11.76 5.14
CA THR A 68 7.82 -12.38 5.66
C THR A 68 9.04 -12.11 4.75
N GLY A 69 9.22 -10.84 4.37
CA GLY A 69 10.36 -10.40 3.55
C GLY A 69 10.31 -10.79 2.08
N LYS A 70 9.15 -11.26 1.59
CA LYS A 70 8.97 -11.68 0.19
C LYS A 70 7.81 -10.95 -0.46
N VAL A 71 7.98 -10.56 -1.72
CA VAL A 71 6.87 -10.07 -2.54
C VAL A 71 6.00 -11.25 -2.95
N VAL A 72 4.75 -11.25 -2.50
CA VAL A 72 3.77 -12.31 -2.82
C VAL A 72 2.81 -11.91 -3.92
N LEU A 73 2.55 -10.61 -4.08
CA LEU A 73 1.74 -10.04 -5.16
C LEU A 73 2.40 -8.76 -5.69
N ALA A 74 2.31 -8.56 -6.99
CA ALA A 74 2.75 -7.34 -7.67
C ALA A 74 1.81 -7.07 -8.82
N GLN A 75 0.95 -6.06 -8.70
CA GLN A 75 -0.13 -5.78 -9.65
C GLN A 75 -0.48 -4.29 -9.64
N PRO A 76 -1.15 -3.78 -10.70
CA PRO A 76 -1.79 -2.48 -10.63
C PRO A 76 -2.73 -2.38 -9.43
N ALA A 77 -2.77 -1.21 -8.78
CA ALA A 77 -3.55 -1.01 -7.56
C ALA A 77 -5.04 -1.34 -7.75
N ALA A 78 -5.60 -1.04 -8.92
CA ALA A 78 -6.99 -1.37 -9.24
C ALA A 78 -7.26 -2.88 -9.21
N GLN A 79 -6.31 -3.71 -9.65
CA GLN A 79 -6.43 -5.17 -9.59
C GLN A 79 -6.28 -5.69 -8.15
N LEU A 80 -5.38 -5.11 -7.37
CA LEU A 80 -5.21 -5.47 -5.96
C LEU A 80 -6.46 -5.17 -5.14
N LEU A 81 -7.13 -4.06 -5.41
CA LEU A 81 -8.40 -3.71 -4.74
C LEU A 81 -9.53 -4.70 -5.03
N GLN A 82 -9.47 -5.43 -6.13
CA GLN A 82 -10.44 -6.45 -6.52
C GLN A 82 -10.00 -7.88 -6.19
N ASP A 83 -8.76 -8.07 -5.79
CA ASP A 83 -8.22 -9.38 -5.41
C ASP A 83 -8.87 -9.86 -4.11
N GLU A 84 -9.45 -11.07 -4.13
CA GLU A 84 -10.16 -11.62 -2.96
C GLU A 84 -9.24 -11.80 -1.76
N SER A 85 -8.01 -12.23 -1.97
CA SER A 85 -7.02 -12.40 -0.90
C SER A 85 -6.68 -11.06 -0.26
N VAL A 86 -6.47 -10.03 -1.05
CA VAL A 86 -6.19 -8.67 -0.57
C VAL A 86 -7.39 -8.12 0.20
N ARG A 87 -8.59 -8.26 -0.34
CA ARG A 87 -9.82 -7.80 0.33
C ARG A 87 -10.02 -8.50 1.67
N LYS A 88 -9.80 -9.79 1.71
CA LYS A 88 -10.03 -10.61 2.90
C LYS A 88 -8.98 -10.35 3.98
N PHE A 89 -7.69 -10.28 3.63
CA PHE A 89 -6.60 -10.23 4.60
C PHE A 89 -6.15 -8.82 4.95
N TYR A 90 -6.21 -7.89 4.01
CA TYR A 90 -5.62 -6.55 4.19
C TYR A 90 -6.65 -5.43 4.24
N LEU A 91 -7.82 -5.61 3.64
CA LEU A 91 -8.86 -4.59 3.63
C LEU A 91 -9.94 -4.83 4.69
N GLY A 92 -9.90 -5.95 5.41
CA GLY A 92 -10.86 -6.29 6.47
C GLY A 92 -12.30 -6.49 5.98
N LEU A 93 -12.49 -6.73 4.68
CA LEU A 93 -13.81 -6.98 4.10
C LEU A 93 -14.15 -8.46 4.27
N HIS A 94 -14.72 -8.82 5.41
CA HIS A 94 -15.24 -10.16 5.66
C HIS A 94 -16.69 -10.25 5.16
N GLU A 95 -16.92 -11.04 4.15
CA GLU A 95 -18.25 -11.56 3.88
C GLU A 95 -18.52 -12.69 4.88
N GLY A 96 -19.33 -12.40 5.90
CA GLY A 96 -19.92 -13.39 6.82
C GLY A 96 -18.96 -14.05 7.81
N GLY A 97 -18.98 -13.61 9.01
CA GLY A 97 -18.97 -14.26 10.32
C GLY A 97 -18.10 -15.48 10.61
N GLU A 98 -17.13 -15.86 9.80
CA GLU A 98 -16.20 -16.93 10.13
C GLU A 98 -14.77 -16.41 10.26
N ARG A 99 -14.21 -16.58 11.47
CA ARG A 99 -12.77 -16.47 11.70
C ARG A 99 -12.08 -17.54 10.84
N ALA A 100 -11.70 -17.17 9.63
CA ALA A 100 -10.91 -18.04 8.79
C ALA A 100 -9.57 -18.33 9.49
N ASN A 101 -9.36 -19.61 9.75
CA ASN A 101 -8.13 -20.16 10.30
C ASN A 101 -6.97 -19.76 9.37
N MET A 102 -6.07 -18.88 9.82
CA MET A 102 -4.95 -18.33 9.03
C MET A 102 -3.91 -19.37 8.58
N GLY A 103 -4.19 -20.65 8.80
CA GLY A 103 -3.24 -21.75 8.53
C GLY A 103 -3.34 -22.40 7.15
N LEU A 104 -4.28 -22.09 6.30
CA LEU A 104 -4.60 -22.93 5.13
C LEU A 104 -4.68 -22.22 3.76
N LEU A 105 -4.19 -21.00 3.61
CA LEU A 105 -4.11 -20.41 2.28
C LEU A 105 -2.73 -20.62 1.67
N ARG A 106 -2.60 -21.71 0.92
CA ARG A 106 -1.61 -21.79 -0.14
C ARG A 106 -1.98 -20.74 -1.17
N LEU A 107 -1.39 -19.54 -1.04
CA LEU A 107 -1.39 -18.58 -2.11
C LEU A 107 -0.76 -19.27 -3.33
N HIS A 108 -1.53 -19.39 -4.40
CA HIS A 108 -1.02 -19.86 -5.67
C HIS A 108 0.15 -18.96 -6.05
N ARG A 109 1.36 -19.51 -6.02
CA ARG A 109 2.57 -18.81 -6.42
C ARG A 109 2.49 -18.54 -7.91
N PRO A 110 2.36 -17.29 -8.38
CA PRO A 110 2.63 -17.04 -9.77
C PRO A 110 4.11 -17.34 -10.01
N GLU A 111 4.38 -18.06 -11.08
CA GLU A 111 5.75 -18.41 -11.47
C GLU A 111 6.60 -17.15 -11.57
N ARG A 112 7.81 -17.23 -11.05
CA ARG A 112 8.79 -16.15 -11.00
C ARG A 112 9.15 -15.73 -12.43
N ARG A 113 8.61 -14.62 -12.89
CA ARG A 113 8.92 -14.09 -14.21
C ARG A 113 10.20 -13.24 -14.25
N TRP A 114 10.94 -13.18 -13.14
CA TRP A 114 12.16 -12.38 -13.01
C TRP A 114 13.17 -13.00 -12.04
N ALA A 115 13.39 -14.29 -12.19
CA ALA A 115 14.59 -14.94 -11.68
C ALA A 115 15.69 -14.66 -12.71
N ILE A 116 16.54 -13.70 -12.37
CA ILE A 116 17.83 -13.54 -13.02
C ILE A 116 18.72 -14.68 -12.58
#